data_350a3c5631b6a78b18ec4e44f3b2a402
#
_entry.id   350a3c5631b6a78b18ec4e44f3b2a402
#
_cell.length_a   1.000
_cell.length_b   1.000
_cell.length_c   1.000
_cell.angle_alpha   90.00
_cell.angle_beta   90.00
_cell.angle_gamma   90.00
#
_symmetry.space_group_name_H-M   'P 1'
#
loop_
_entity.id
_entity.type
_entity.pdbx_description
1 polymer ?
#
loop_
_entity_poly.entity_id
_entity_poly.type
_entity_poly.pdbx_seq_one_letter_code
_entity_poly.pdbx_strand_id
1 'polypeptide(L)'
;WATARRAFRVRLDTGTELIASGDHRFLTPQGWRYVIAPGRNQRARLHLQEKDTCLGPGKARLKTRGWFKSAPQEVARVAAGNVAAVETLGTILPLFDIATETGDFVANGVVSHNCYARPTHEYLSFGAGTDFERKIVLKPNVAELLRAAFEKKSWQGELIMLSGNTDCYQPLENEYRLTRSILEVCAEYRNPVHIITKSALVERDIDLLQRLDAEASVGVSVSIPFWSADTARKLEPFVTTPQRRMKTVERLASAGIAVTVNIAPLILGLGDREVPSILEAAAAAGARGASLIPLRLPGAVKDVFTERLQAGFPLAAEKVLRRTREMRGGKLYDSRFGARMSGEGEIFQTVERLFHQTCHRLGLNRDEGHRHVRQNTFRRPTDAGGQLRLF
;
A
#
# COMPACT_ATOMS: atom_id res chain seq x y z
N TRP A 1 14.83 6.29 12.98
CA TRP A 1 15.46 7.42 12.29
C TRP A 1 15.83 8.48 13.32
N ALA A 2 17.05 8.99 13.24
CA ALA A 2 17.44 10.17 13.96
C ALA A 2 17.28 11.37 13.00
N THR A 3 16.41 12.30 13.30
CA THR A 3 16.34 13.59 12.60
C THR A 3 16.78 14.68 13.55
N ALA A 4 17.72 15.53 13.11
CA ALA A 4 18.13 16.70 13.87
C ALA A 4 17.06 17.80 13.72
N ARG A 5 16.21 17.99 14.72
CA ARG A 5 15.15 19.02 14.74
C ARG A 5 15.12 19.75 16.07
N ARG A 6 14.56 20.97 16.07
CA ARG A 6 14.27 21.69 17.32
C ARG A 6 13.36 20.81 18.19
N ALA A 7 13.82 20.56 19.40
CA ALA A 7 13.14 19.73 20.37
C ALA A 7 12.30 20.59 21.32
N PHE A 8 11.13 20.08 21.66
CA PHE A 8 10.19 20.66 22.60
C PHE A 8 9.89 19.64 23.70
N ARG A 9 9.81 20.13 24.93
CA ARG A 9 9.36 19.32 26.06
C ARG A 9 7.87 19.57 26.27
N VAL A 10 7.06 18.52 26.23
CA VAL A 10 5.64 18.53 26.57
C VAL A 10 5.52 17.87 27.93
N ARG A 11 5.06 18.62 28.94
CA ARG A 11 4.76 18.09 30.29
C ARG A 11 3.27 17.95 30.48
N LEU A 12 2.86 16.83 31.05
CA LEU A 12 1.48 16.61 31.47
C LEU A 12 1.37 16.80 33.00
N ASP A 13 0.16 17.13 33.46
CA ASP A 13 -0.15 17.30 34.89
C ASP A 13 0.02 16.00 35.71
N THR A 14 0.06 14.86 35.02
CA THR A 14 0.37 13.54 35.62
C THR A 14 1.87 13.33 35.91
N GLY A 15 2.73 14.31 35.60
CA GLY A 15 4.19 14.18 35.73
C GLY A 15 4.88 13.55 34.54
N THR A 16 4.14 13.13 33.51
CA THR A 16 4.73 12.58 32.28
C THR A 16 5.41 13.68 31.47
N GLU A 17 6.65 13.45 31.08
CA GLU A 17 7.39 14.32 30.16
C GLU A 17 7.68 13.62 28.84
N LEU A 18 7.47 14.33 27.73
CA LEU A 18 7.73 13.89 26.38
C LEU A 18 8.58 14.89 25.66
N ILE A 19 9.59 14.43 24.92
CA ILE A 19 10.42 15.28 24.05
C ILE A 19 10.02 14.95 22.60
N ALA A 20 9.61 15.98 21.87
CA ALA A 20 9.08 15.83 20.52
C ALA A 20 9.52 16.98 19.60
N SER A 21 9.45 16.78 18.28
CA SER A 21 9.58 17.89 17.33
C SER A 21 8.35 18.79 17.36
N GLY A 22 8.47 20.01 16.89
CA GLY A 22 7.34 20.94 16.77
C GLY A 22 6.22 20.42 15.84
N ASP A 23 6.57 19.54 14.92
CA ASP A 23 5.64 18.93 13.98
C ASP A 23 5.03 17.61 14.48
N HIS A 24 5.43 17.15 15.67
CA HIS A 24 4.80 15.99 16.30
C HIS A 24 3.37 16.32 16.71
N ARG A 25 2.48 15.33 16.68
CA ARG A 25 1.07 15.50 16.98
C ARG A 25 0.64 14.63 18.16
N PHE A 26 -0.16 15.21 19.02
CA PHE A 26 -0.83 14.52 20.12
C PHE A 26 -2.33 14.47 19.88
N LEU A 27 -2.95 13.36 20.22
CA LEU A 27 -4.39 13.20 20.12
C LEU A 27 -5.06 13.82 21.36
N THR A 28 -6.07 14.66 21.10
CA THR A 28 -6.93 15.24 22.12
C THR A 28 -8.41 14.87 21.86
N PRO A 29 -9.34 15.08 22.78
CA PRO A 29 -10.77 14.87 22.54
C PRO A 29 -11.34 15.67 21.35
N GLN A 30 -10.66 16.77 20.99
CA GLN A 30 -11.03 17.64 19.88
C GLN A 30 -10.27 17.30 18.57
N GLY A 31 -9.46 16.22 18.58
CA GLY A 31 -8.68 15.79 17.44
C GLY A 31 -7.17 15.99 17.63
N TRP A 32 -6.42 15.83 16.54
CA TRP A 32 -4.97 15.92 16.55
C TRP A 32 -4.48 17.35 16.65
N ARG A 33 -3.53 17.60 17.58
CA ARG A 33 -2.86 18.90 17.76
C ARG A 33 -1.36 18.78 17.64
N TYR A 34 -0.74 19.72 16.95
CA TYR A 34 0.72 19.81 16.83
C TYR A 34 1.34 20.34 18.12
N VAL A 35 2.64 20.06 18.32
CA VAL A 35 3.34 20.58 19.53
C VAL A 35 3.40 22.10 19.53
N ILE A 36 3.64 22.72 18.36
CA ILE A 36 3.71 24.18 18.26
C ILE A 36 2.80 24.74 17.15
N ALA A 37 2.50 26.03 17.26
CA ALA A 37 1.84 26.82 16.23
C ALA A 37 2.64 26.82 14.92
N PRO A 38 1.99 27.01 13.75
CA PRO A 38 2.67 27.16 12.47
C PRO A 38 3.49 28.45 12.42
N GLY A 39 4.61 28.43 11.71
CA GLY A 39 5.38 29.63 11.41
C GLY A 39 4.60 30.61 10.52
N ARG A 40 5.06 31.86 10.42
CA ARG A 40 4.37 32.97 9.72
C ARG A 40 3.92 32.72 8.29
N ASN A 41 4.52 31.74 7.59
CA ASN A 41 4.21 31.38 6.18
C ASN A 41 3.57 30.00 6.01
N GLN A 42 3.05 29.39 7.08
CA GLN A 42 2.42 28.07 7.02
C GLN A 42 0.90 28.18 7.23
N ARG A 43 0.12 27.24 6.65
CA ARG A 43 -1.32 27.18 6.88
C ARG A 43 -1.64 27.04 8.36
N ALA A 44 -2.70 27.71 8.81
CA ALA A 44 -3.19 27.60 10.18
C ALA A 44 -3.41 26.13 10.55
N ARG A 45 -2.82 25.70 11.67
CA ARG A 45 -2.98 24.34 12.21
C ARG A 45 -3.24 24.40 13.71
N LEU A 46 -4.08 23.49 14.19
CA LEU A 46 -4.35 23.39 15.63
C LEU A 46 -3.10 22.87 16.34
N HIS A 47 -2.70 23.51 17.44
CA HIS A 47 -1.55 23.14 18.24
C HIS A 47 -1.93 22.97 19.69
N LEU A 48 -1.10 22.26 20.47
CA LEU A 48 -1.29 22.05 21.90
C LEU A 48 -1.29 23.37 22.65
N GLN A 49 -2.24 23.46 23.57
CA GLN A 49 -2.34 24.56 24.53
C GLN A 49 -2.31 23.96 25.95
N GLU A 50 -1.98 24.78 26.93
CA GLU A 50 -2.12 24.40 28.33
C GLU A 50 -3.57 23.98 28.61
N LYS A 51 -3.74 22.91 29.41
CA LYS A 51 -5.01 22.25 29.73
C LYS A 51 -5.62 21.40 28.61
N ASP A 52 -5.05 21.32 27.41
CA ASP A 52 -5.47 20.31 26.45
C ASP A 52 -5.28 18.90 27.04
N THR A 53 -6.31 18.10 27.00
CA THR A 53 -6.22 16.71 27.44
C THR A 53 -5.58 15.85 26.37
N CYS A 54 -4.43 15.22 26.65
CA CYS A 54 -3.85 14.21 25.77
C CYS A 54 -4.49 12.85 26.03
N LEU A 55 -4.76 12.11 24.97
CA LEU A 55 -5.35 10.77 25.05
C LEU A 55 -4.28 9.71 24.87
N GLY A 56 -4.31 8.71 25.74
CA GLY A 56 -3.48 7.50 25.70
C GLY A 56 -4.32 6.23 25.54
N PRO A 57 -3.69 5.05 25.46
CA PRO A 57 -4.39 3.76 25.43
C PRO A 57 -5.07 3.47 26.76
N GLY A 58 -6.34 3.05 26.75
CA GLY A 58 -7.10 2.70 27.94
C GLY A 58 -8.60 2.46 27.69
N LYS A 59 -9.37 2.17 28.73
CA LYS A 59 -10.79 1.76 28.64
C LYS A 59 -11.75 2.92 28.88
N ALA A 60 -11.97 3.85 27.95
CA ALA A 60 -13.03 4.86 28.06
C ALA A 60 -13.83 5.04 26.77
N ARG A 61 -15.16 5.19 26.88
CA ARG A 61 -16.06 5.43 25.75
C ARG A 61 -16.05 6.92 25.36
N LEU A 62 -15.65 7.22 24.13
CA LEU A 62 -15.86 8.54 23.52
C LEU A 62 -17.23 8.56 22.81
N LYS A 63 -18.09 9.52 23.19
CA LYS A 63 -19.30 9.83 22.41
C LYS A 63 -18.89 10.71 21.23
N THR A 64 -18.81 10.16 20.04
CA THR A 64 -18.66 10.94 18.79
C THR A 64 -20.04 11.38 18.30
N ARG A 65 -20.25 12.69 18.12
CA ARG A 65 -21.40 13.24 17.41
C ARG A 65 -21.14 13.19 15.91
N GLY A 66 -21.92 12.35 15.22
CA GLY A 66 -22.33 12.51 13.83
C GLY A 66 -21.30 12.25 12.73
N TRP A 67 -21.53 11.23 11.97
CA TRP A 67 -21.41 10.99 10.52
C TRP A 67 -20.96 9.57 10.12
N PHE A 68 -20.68 8.68 11.08
CA PHE A 68 -20.51 7.25 10.76
C PHE A 68 -21.41 6.41 11.66
N LYS A 69 -22.52 5.95 11.11
CA LYS A 69 -23.44 4.99 11.75
C LYS A 69 -22.93 3.56 11.59
N SER A 70 -21.72 3.27 11.94
CA SER A 70 -21.17 1.94 12.23
C SER A 70 -19.69 2.09 12.59
N ALA A 71 -19.42 2.40 13.85
CA ALA A 71 -18.06 2.39 14.37
C ALA A 71 -17.66 0.94 14.70
N PRO A 72 -16.45 0.48 14.28
CA PRO A 72 -15.87 -0.74 14.81
C PRO A 72 -15.62 -0.61 16.30
N GLN A 73 -15.53 -1.75 17.00
CA GLN A 73 -15.25 -1.80 18.44
C GLN A 73 -14.10 -0.87 18.80
N GLU A 74 -14.42 0.16 19.59
CA GLU A 74 -13.48 1.18 19.99
C GLU A 74 -12.38 0.58 20.88
N VAL A 75 -11.13 0.73 20.45
CA VAL A 75 -10.02 0.70 21.40
C VAL A 75 -10.24 1.89 22.32
N ALA A 76 -10.62 1.61 23.54
CA ALA A 76 -10.91 2.62 24.52
C ALA A 76 -9.65 3.46 24.77
N ARG A 77 -9.77 4.78 24.71
CA ARG A 77 -8.71 5.73 25.00
C ARG A 77 -9.01 6.44 26.30
N VAL A 78 -8.01 6.51 27.19
CA VAL A 78 -8.11 7.26 28.46
C VAL A 78 -7.34 8.56 28.35
N ALA A 79 -7.75 9.54 29.13
CA ALA A 79 -6.95 10.73 29.35
C ALA A 79 -5.57 10.31 29.92
N ALA A 80 -4.50 10.62 29.18
CA ALA A 80 -3.12 10.40 29.65
C ALA A 80 -2.70 11.52 30.61
N GLY A 81 -3.37 12.65 30.57
CA GLY A 81 -3.14 13.84 31.38
C GLY A 81 -3.41 15.11 30.58
N ASN A 82 -3.51 16.24 31.26
CA ASN A 82 -3.64 17.53 30.62
C ASN A 82 -2.25 18.15 30.39
N VAL A 83 -2.10 18.88 29.30
CA VAL A 83 -0.85 19.60 29.01
C VAL A 83 -0.64 20.68 30.06
N ALA A 84 0.42 20.52 30.85
CA ALA A 84 0.83 21.49 31.85
C ALA A 84 1.76 22.55 31.26
N ALA A 85 2.64 22.17 30.34
CA ALA A 85 3.53 23.10 29.64
C ALA A 85 4.03 22.50 28.32
N VAL A 86 4.33 23.39 27.34
CA VAL A 86 5.09 23.09 26.14
C VAL A 86 6.28 24.06 26.07
N GLU A 87 7.48 23.54 26.26
CA GLU A 87 8.70 24.35 26.36
C GLU A 87 9.65 24.03 25.20
N THR A 88 10.29 25.06 24.62
CA THR A 88 11.39 24.83 23.70
C THR A 88 12.66 24.48 24.46
N LEU A 89 13.37 23.44 24.04
CA LEU A 89 14.66 23.10 24.63
C LEU A 89 15.81 23.94 24.06
N GLY A 90 15.55 24.80 23.05
CA GLY A 90 16.57 25.64 22.44
C GLY A 90 17.65 24.91 21.68
N THR A 91 17.64 23.59 21.67
CA THR A 91 18.64 22.71 21.05
C THR A 91 18.05 21.90 19.93
N ILE A 92 18.91 21.56 18.96
CA ILE A 92 18.59 20.56 17.94
C ILE A 92 19.05 19.21 18.47
N LEU A 93 18.11 18.30 18.68
CA LEU A 93 18.41 16.95 19.17
C LEU A 93 18.17 15.93 18.06
N PRO A 94 18.92 14.81 18.06
CA PRO A 94 18.51 13.62 17.31
C PRO A 94 17.23 13.09 17.95
N LEU A 95 16.13 13.17 17.24
CA LEU A 95 14.86 12.64 17.69
C LEU A 95 14.66 11.26 17.08
N PHE A 96 14.41 10.29 17.91
CA PHE A 96 14.11 8.92 17.53
C PHE A 96 12.62 8.71 17.59
N ASP A 97 12.08 8.13 16.54
CA ASP A 97 10.69 7.68 16.56
C ASP A 97 10.67 6.33 17.28
N ILE A 98 10.03 6.25 18.43
CA ILE A 98 10.01 5.08 19.29
C ILE A 98 8.69 4.35 19.08
N ALA A 99 8.77 3.06 18.70
CA ALA A 99 7.65 2.16 18.82
C ALA A 99 7.31 1.95 20.31
N THR A 100 6.11 2.23 20.75
CA THR A 100 5.66 1.97 22.10
C THR A 100 4.93 0.63 22.19
N GLU A 101 4.99 -0.04 23.35
CA GLU A 101 4.30 -1.31 23.62
C GLU A 101 2.77 -1.25 23.50
N THR A 102 2.20 -0.09 23.24
CA THR A 102 0.76 0.16 23.22
C THR A 102 0.09 -0.08 21.88
N GLY A 103 0.75 -0.72 20.92
CA GLY A 103 0.12 -1.19 19.68
C GLY A 103 -0.10 -0.12 18.60
N ASP A 104 0.31 1.13 18.81
CA ASP A 104 0.17 2.20 17.82
C ASP A 104 1.32 2.24 16.80
N PHE A 105 2.30 1.35 16.96
CA PHE A 105 3.46 1.21 16.08
C PHE A 105 3.61 -0.21 15.58
N VAL A 106 3.46 -0.38 14.30
CA VAL A 106 3.92 -1.58 13.63
C VAL A 106 5.24 -1.27 12.96
N ALA A 107 6.32 -1.59 13.63
CA ALA A 107 7.62 -1.67 13.02
C ALA A 107 7.62 -2.93 12.13
N ASN A 108 7.70 -2.76 10.84
CA ASN A 108 7.93 -3.67 9.72
C ASN A 108 6.96 -3.43 8.56
N GLY A 109 6.56 -2.17 8.36
CA GLY A 109 5.80 -1.78 7.18
C GLY A 109 6.56 -2.10 5.90
N VAL A 110 5.92 -2.80 4.99
CA VAL A 110 6.41 -2.94 3.62
C VAL A 110 6.42 -1.57 2.98
N VAL A 111 7.60 -1.03 2.70
CA VAL A 111 7.77 0.25 2.05
C VAL A 111 7.98 0.04 0.57
N SER A 112 7.00 0.42 -0.23
CA SER A 112 7.20 0.63 -1.65
C SER A 112 7.38 2.13 -1.92
N HIS A 113 8.52 2.53 -2.49
CA HIS A 113 8.84 3.92 -2.80
C HIS A 113 7.87 4.61 -3.75
N ASN A 114 7.19 3.82 -4.54
CA ASN A 114 6.33 4.28 -5.61
C ASN A 114 4.85 4.08 -5.27
N CYS A 115 4.51 4.00 -4.02
CA CYS A 115 3.15 3.80 -3.63
C CYS A 115 2.34 5.08 -3.86
N TYR A 116 1.63 5.12 -4.99
CA TYR A 116 0.64 6.15 -5.30
C TYR A 116 -0.47 6.25 -4.24
N ALA A 117 -0.52 5.29 -3.32
CA ALA A 117 -1.44 5.28 -2.20
C ALA A 117 -1.01 6.18 -1.03
N ARG A 118 0.25 6.67 -1.00
CA ARG A 118 0.73 7.54 0.09
C ARG A 118 -0.21 8.72 0.39
N PRO A 119 -0.78 9.42 -0.60
CA PRO A 119 -1.74 10.49 -0.33
C PRO A 119 -3.03 10.01 0.35
N THR A 120 -3.39 8.71 0.28
CA THR A 120 -4.59 8.20 0.95
C THR A 120 -4.43 8.17 2.48
N HIS A 121 -3.21 8.10 3.00
CA HIS A 121 -2.95 8.25 4.43
C HIS A 121 -3.23 9.67 4.93
N GLU A 122 -3.09 10.67 4.06
CA GLU A 122 -3.42 12.07 4.38
C GLU A 122 -4.92 12.23 4.68
N TYR A 123 -5.81 11.46 4.03
CA TYR A 123 -7.25 11.43 4.36
C TYR A 123 -7.53 10.89 5.76
N LEU A 124 -6.63 10.06 6.28
CA LEU A 124 -6.68 9.52 7.64
C LEU A 124 -5.89 10.38 8.63
N SER A 125 -5.46 11.57 8.21
CA SER A 125 -4.60 12.47 8.99
C SER A 125 -3.21 11.90 9.30
N PHE A 126 -2.74 10.92 8.54
CA PHE A 126 -1.38 10.40 8.61
C PHE A 126 -0.48 11.09 7.59
N GLY A 127 0.82 11.21 7.88
CA GLY A 127 1.79 11.74 6.93
C GLY A 127 2.06 10.76 5.78
N ALA A 128 2.22 11.28 4.57
CA ALA A 128 2.60 10.47 3.40
C ALA A 128 4.05 9.96 3.45
N GLY A 129 4.85 10.42 4.40
CA GLY A 129 6.23 9.99 4.65
C GLY A 129 6.32 8.73 5.50
N THR A 130 6.91 8.89 6.67
CA THR A 130 7.16 7.79 7.63
C THR A 130 5.89 7.14 8.17
N ASP A 131 4.78 7.87 8.29
CA ASP A 131 3.52 7.30 8.75
C ASP A 131 3.00 6.23 7.79
N PHE A 132 3.10 6.48 6.49
CA PHE A 132 2.72 5.47 5.49
C PHE A 132 3.54 4.18 5.60
N GLU A 133 4.78 4.28 6.03
CA GLU A 133 5.70 3.15 6.17
C GLU A 133 5.50 2.37 7.47
N ARG A 134 4.88 2.98 8.47
CA ARG A 134 4.83 2.44 9.84
C ARG A 134 3.42 2.21 10.37
N LYS A 135 2.41 2.88 9.80
CA LYS A 135 1.02 2.79 10.26
C LYS A 135 0.19 2.03 9.25
N ILE A 136 -0.31 0.89 9.64
CA ILE A 136 -1.21 0.06 8.84
C ILE A 136 -2.62 0.20 9.40
N VAL A 137 -3.57 0.52 8.52
CA VAL A 137 -4.98 0.61 8.88
C VAL A 137 -5.63 -0.74 8.64
N LEU A 138 -6.02 -1.40 9.72
CA LEU A 138 -6.75 -2.66 9.66
C LEU A 138 -8.25 -2.41 9.51
N LYS A 139 -8.91 -3.26 8.72
CA LYS A 139 -10.36 -3.28 8.52
C LYS A 139 -10.90 -4.63 8.96
N PRO A 140 -11.04 -4.90 10.29
CA PRO A 140 -11.32 -6.25 10.81
C PRO A 140 -12.65 -6.81 10.35
N ASN A 141 -13.62 -5.96 10.02
CA ASN A 141 -14.95 -6.35 9.54
C ASN A 141 -15.07 -6.44 8.01
N VAL A 142 -13.95 -6.49 7.28
CA VAL A 142 -13.95 -6.45 5.80
C VAL A 142 -14.74 -7.62 5.18
N ALA A 143 -14.61 -8.81 5.73
CA ALA A 143 -15.31 -10.00 5.24
C ALA A 143 -16.84 -9.88 5.42
N GLU A 144 -17.28 -9.37 6.58
CA GLU A 144 -18.69 -9.09 6.86
C GLU A 144 -19.27 -8.06 5.90
N LEU A 145 -18.56 -6.95 5.71
CA LEU A 145 -18.96 -5.89 4.77
C LEU A 145 -19.02 -6.38 3.34
N LEU A 146 -18.11 -7.28 2.95
CA LEU A 146 -18.09 -7.87 1.62
C LEU A 146 -19.30 -8.79 1.41
N ARG A 147 -19.64 -9.66 2.39
CA ARG A 147 -20.87 -10.45 2.35
C ARG A 147 -22.10 -9.56 2.18
N ALA A 148 -22.21 -8.53 3.01
CA ALA A 148 -23.32 -7.59 2.92
C ALA A 148 -23.39 -6.86 1.57
N ALA A 149 -22.24 -6.62 0.92
CA ALA A 149 -22.20 -6.08 -0.43
C ALA A 149 -22.67 -7.08 -1.49
N PHE A 150 -22.26 -8.34 -1.38
CA PHE A 150 -22.65 -9.43 -2.28
C PHE A 150 -24.14 -9.76 -2.21
N GLU A 151 -24.78 -9.58 -1.07
CA GLU A 151 -26.23 -9.75 -0.89
C GLU A 151 -27.07 -8.67 -1.59
N LYS A 152 -26.49 -7.51 -1.90
CA LYS A 152 -27.22 -6.45 -2.61
C LYS A 152 -27.59 -6.89 -4.01
N LYS A 153 -28.84 -6.65 -4.42
CA LYS A 153 -29.33 -6.93 -5.79
C LYS A 153 -28.51 -6.22 -6.88
N SER A 154 -27.87 -5.09 -6.55
CA SER A 154 -27.01 -4.33 -7.46
C SER A 154 -25.68 -4.99 -7.77
N TRP A 155 -25.21 -5.95 -6.94
CA TRP A 155 -23.96 -6.65 -7.19
C TRP A 155 -24.19 -7.75 -8.24
N GLN A 156 -23.41 -7.69 -9.33
CA GLN A 156 -23.57 -8.58 -10.49
C GLN A 156 -22.38 -9.52 -10.69
N GLY A 157 -21.50 -9.63 -9.73
CA GLY A 157 -20.32 -10.51 -9.81
C GLY A 157 -19.11 -9.84 -10.47
N GLU A 158 -18.96 -8.54 -10.25
CA GLU A 158 -17.84 -7.77 -10.75
C GLU A 158 -16.52 -8.29 -10.19
N LEU A 159 -15.45 -8.18 -10.99
CA LEU A 159 -14.11 -8.57 -10.57
C LEU A 159 -13.64 -7.70 -9.40
N ILE A 160 -13.32 -8.35 -8.28
CA ILE A 160 -12.65 -7.67 -7.17
C ILE A 160 -11.14 -7.67 -7.40
N MET A 161 -10.54 -6.48 -7.41
CA MET A 161 -9.10 -6.32 -7.45
C MET A 161 -8.56 -5.97 -6.05
N LEU A 162 -7.80 -6.89 -5.47
CA LEU A 162 -7.09 -6.66 -4.21
C LEU A 162 -5.74 -5.97 -4.46
N SER A 163 -5.32 -5.15 -3.51
CA SER A 163 -4.12 -4.31 -3.60
C SER A 163 -4.18 -3.16 -4.63
N GLY A 164 -5.35 -2.70 -4.97
CA GLY A 164 -5.50 -1.50 -5.80
C GLY A 164 -4.91 -0.23 -5.15
N ASN A 165 -4.71 -0.24 -3.84
CA ASN A 165 -4.14 0.87 -3.07
C ASN A 165 -2.83 0.47 -2.38
N THR A 166 -2.88 -0.38 -1.36
CA THR A 166 -1.71 -0.93 -0.65
C THR A 166 -1.69 -2.45 -0.81
N ASP A 167 -0.53 -3.08 -0.61
CA ASP A 167 -0.41 -4.53 -0.69
C ASP A 167 -1.32 -5.20 0.36
N CYS A 168 -2.15 -6.15 -0.05
CA CYS A 168 -3.04 -6.87 0.84
C CYS A 168 -2.30 -7.93 1.68
N TYR A 169 -1.10 -8.34 1.26
CA TYR A 169 -0.25 -9.28 2.01
C TYR A 169 0.85 -8.56 2.79
N GLN A 170 0.47 -7.58 3.59
CA GLN A 170 1.37 -6.94 4.54
C GLN A 170 1.72 -7.88 5.71
N PRO A 171 2.79 -7.62 6.49
CA PRO A 171 3.20 -8.51 7.58
C PRO A 171 2.10 -8.85 8.58
N LEU A 172 1.20 -7.92 8.89
CA LEU A 172 0.04 -8.14 9.78
C LEU A 172 -0.96 -9.16 9.25
N GLU A 173 -0.92 -9.46 7.97
CA GLU A 173 -1.77 -10.48 7.36
C GLU A 173 -1.46 -11.90 7.91
N ASN A 174 -0.25 -12.13 8.45
CA ASN A 174 0.08 -13.36 9.17
C ASN A 174 -0.80 -13.57 10.41
N GLU A 175 -1.14 -12.49 11.09
CA GLU A 175 -1.93 -12.51 12.32
C GLU A 175 -3.43 -12.38 12.04
N TYR A 176 -3.80 -11.31 11.32
CA TYR A 176 -5.22 -10.94 11.15
C TYR A 176 -5.93 -11.67 10.02
N ARG A 177 -5.22 -12.24 9.05
CA ARG A 177 -5.75 -13.04 7.94
C ARG A 177 -6.93 -12.40 7.19
N LEU A 178 -6.92 -11.08 7.05
CA LEU A 178 -8.02 -10.33 6.44
C LEU A 178 -8.14 -10.63 4.94
N THR A 179 -7.01 -10.74 4.23
CA THR A 179 -7.00 -11.12 2.82
C THR A 179 -7.57 -12.54 2.66
N ARG A 180 -7.15 -13.48 3.52
CA ARG A 180 -7.70 -14.85 3.51
C ARG A 180 -9.21 -14.84 3.71
N SER A 181 -9.73 -14.07 4.67
CA SER A 181 -11.16 -13.97 4.93
C SER A 181 -11.94 -13.37 3.74
N ILE A 182 -11.34 -12.42 3.00
CA ILE A 182 -11.93 -11.91 1.75
C ILE A 182 -11.99 -13.02 0.69
N LEU A 183 -10.91 -13.80 0.53
CA LEU A 183 -10.86 -14.90 -0.43
C LEU A 183 -11.88 -16.01 -0.09
N GLU A 184 -12.07 -16.31 1.20
CA GLU A 184 -13.09 -17.25 1.67
C GLU A 184 -14.49 -16.78 1.25
N VAL A 185 -14.81 -15.50 1.43
CA VAL A 185 -16.09 -14.93 0.98
C VAL A 185 -16.19 -14.97 -0.55
N CYS A 186 -15.13 -14.62 -1.28
CA CYS A 186 -15.14 -14.72 -2.75
C CYS A 186 -15.36 -16.15 -3.22
N ALA A 187 -14.78 -17.15 -2.56
CA ALA A 187 -14.99 -18.56 -2.89
C ALA A 187 -16.43 -19.02 -2.57
N GLU A 188 -16.99 -18.58 -1.44
CA GLU A 188 -18.37 -18.88 -1.05
C GLU A 188 -19.39 -18.39 -2.09
N TYR A 189 -19.17 -17.19 -2.63
CA TYR A 189 -20.05 -16.55 -3.62
C TYR A 189 -19.61 -16.78 -5.07
N ARG A 190 -18.55 -17.54 -5.31
CA ARG A 190 -17.93 -17.75 -6.62
C ARG A 190 -17.64 -16.43 -7.35
N ASN A 191 -17.23 -15.43 -6.61
CA ASN A 191 -16.93 -14.11 -7.17
C ASN A 191 -15.49 -14.07 -7.71
N PRO A 192 -15.26 -13.57 -8.95
CA PRO A 192 -13.92 -13.48 -9.50
C PRO A 192 -13.07 -12.49 -8.70
N VAL A 193 -11.78 -12.81 -8.54
CA VAL A 193 -10.81 -11.98 -7.81
C VAL A 193 -9.46 -11.92 -8.50
N HIS A 194 -8.83 -10.77 -8.46
CA HIS A 194 -7.46 -10.57 -8.92
C HIS A 194 -6.61 -9.92 -7.82
N ILE A 195 -5.44 -10.47 -7.57
CA ILE A 195 -4.53 -10.03 -6.52
C ILE A 195 -3.29 -9.42 -7.14
N ILE A 196 -2.82 -8.28 -6.62
CA ILE A 196 -1.52 -7.70 -6.97
C ILE A 196 -0.67 -7.66 -5.70
N THR A 197 0.52 -8.24 -5.72
CA THR A 197 1.36 -8.27 -4.52
C THR A 197 2.86 -8.27 -4.83
N LYS A 198 3.66 -7.85 -3.85
CA LYS A 198 5.12 -8.03 -3.79
C LYS A 198 5.51 -9.06 -2.73
N SER A 199 4.54 -9.61 -2.02
CA SER A 199 4.76 -10.47 -0.87
C SER A 199 4.71 -11.95 -1.25
N ALA A 200 5.65 -12.73 -0.70
CA ALA A 200 5.61 -14.18 -0.81
C ALA A 200 4.51 -14.82 0.07
N LEU A 201 3.88 -14.03 0.94
CA LEU A 201 2.84 -14.54 1.84
C LEU A 201 1.58 -15.02 1.10
N VAL A 202 1.37 -14.60 -0.13
CA VAL A 202 0.29 -15.10 -0.99
C VAL A 202 0.31 -16.63 -1.15
N GLU A 203 1.48 -17.26 -1.01
CA GLU A 203 1.64 -18.73 -1.06
C GLU A 203 0.86 -19.45 0.05
N ARG A 204 0.61 -18.79 1.18
CA ARG A 204 -0.20 -19.34 2.27
C ARG A 204 -1.63 -19.70 1.83
N ASP A 205 -2.16 -18.94 0.87
CA ASP A 205 -3.55 -19.01 0.46
C ASP A 205 -3.74 -19.78 -0.86
N ILE A 206 -2.76 -20.57 -1.30
CA ILE A 206 -2.80 -21.38 -2.54
C ILE A 206 -4.04 -22.29 -2.54
N ASP A 207 -4.40 -22.88 -1.41
CA ASP A 207 -5.57 -23.72 -1.25
C ASP A 207 -6.87 -23.01 -1.67
N LEU A 208 -7.07 -21.79 -1.22
CA LEU A 208 -8.22 -20.96 -1.59
C LEU A 208 -8.15 -20.46 -3.03
N LEU A 209 -6.94 -20.14 -3.50
CA LEU A 209 -6.75 -19.70 -4.88
C LEU A 209 -7.07 -20.82 -5.87
N GLN A 210 -6.69 -22.07 -5.57
CA GLN A 210 -7.05 -23.23 -6.37
C GLN A 210 -8.57 -23.46 -6.39
N ARG A 211 -9.22 -23.35 -5.24
CA ARG A 211 -10.68 -23.44 -5.17
C ARG A 211 -11.35 -22.34 -6.00
N LEU A 212 -10.88 -21.10 -5.87
CA LEU A 212 -11.40 -19.98 -6.67
C LEU A 212 -11.17 -20.16 -8.16
N ASP A 213 -10.02 -20.72 -8.58
CA ASP A 213 -9.76 -20.96 -10.00
C ASP A 213 -10.68 -22.05 -10.57
N ALA A 214 -11.02 -23.05 -9.78
CA ALA A 214 -11.94 -24.11 -10.18
C ALA A 214 -13.40 -23.63 -10.30
N GLU A 215 -13.87 -22.80 -9.38
CA GLU A 215 -15.29 -22.44 -9.24
C GLU A 215 -15.64 -21.05 -9.80
N ALA A 216 -14.67 -20.16 -9.90
CA ALA A 216 -14.84 -18.79 -10.36
C ALA A 216 -13.75 -18.38 -11.36
N SER A 217 -12.99 -17.39 -11.03
CA SER A 217 -11.78 -16.97 -11.75
C SER A 217 -10.84 -16.30 -10.78
N VAL A 218 -9.59 -16.69 -10.81
CA VAL A 218 -8.55 -16.03 -10.02
C VAL A 218 -7.34 -15.71 -10.87
N GLY A 219 -6.69 -14.58 -10.58
CA GLY A 219 -5.38 -14.23 -11.13
C GLY A 219 -4.52 -13.60 -10.06
N VAL A 220 -3.24 -13.85 -10.14
CA VAL A 220 -2.25 -13.23 -9.24
C VAL A 220 -1.19 -12.50 -10.06
N SER A 221 -1.03 -11.22 -9.78
CA SER A 221 0.05 -10.41 -10.33
C SER A 221 1.15 -10.22 -9.29
N VAL A 222 2.35 -10.69 -9.59
CA VAL A 222 3.53 -10.50 -8.73
C VAL A 222 4.38 -9.38 -9.29
N SER A 223 4.59 -8.32 -8.49
CA SER A 223 5.34 -7.14 -8.94
C SER A 223 6.85 -7.34 -8.76
N ILE A 224 7.61 -7.27 -9.85
CA ILE A 224 9.07 -7.43 -9.89
C ILE A 224 9.65 -6.29 -10.75
N PRO A 225 9.87 -5.09 -10.16
CA PRO A 225 10.36 -3.92 -10.91
C PRO A 225 11.85 -3.95 -11.22
N PHE A 226 12.62 -4.79 -10.51
CA PHE A 226 14.07 -4.93 -10.64
C PHE A 226 14.47 -6.39 -10.55
N TRP A 227 15.49 -6.79 -11.30
CA TRP A 227 16.13 -8.09 -11.15
C TRP A 227 17.27 -8.07 -10.13
N SER A 228 18.00 -6.95 -10.08
CA SER A 228 19.06 -6.72 -9.10
C SER A 228 18.50 -6.62 -7.68
N ALA A 229 18.95 -7.52 -6.81
CA ALA A 229 18.59 -7.49 -5.39
C ALA A 229 19.15 -6.26 -4.67
N ASP A 230 20.29 -5.72 -5.10
CA ASP A 230 20.86 -4.49 -4.53
C ASP A 230 20.02 -3.27 -4.90
N THR A 231 19.65 -3.13 -6.18
CA THR A 231 18.73 -2.07 -6.62
C THR A 231 17.40 -2.15 -5.91
N ALA A 232 16.82 -3.35 -5.80
CA ALA A 232 15.57 -3.58 -5.09
C ALA A 232 15.69 -3.17 -3.62
N ARG A 233 16.75 -3.55 -2.92
CA ARG A 233 16.95 -3.23 -1.49
C ARG A 233 17.09 -1.73 -1.24
N LYS A 234 17.75 -1.00 -2.13
CA LYS A 234 17.92 0.46 -2.02
C LYS A 234 16.61 1.22 -2.23
N LEU A 235 15.77 0.76 -3.16
CA LEU A 235 14.52 1.41 -3.50
C LEU A 235 13.31 0.85 -2.75
N GLU A 236 13.30 -0.43 -2.47
CA GLU A 236 12.22 -1.15 -1.78
C GLU A 236 12.78 -1.92 -0.57
N PRO A 237 13.35 -1.23 0.44
CA PRO A 237 13.80 -1.91 1.66
C PRO A 237 12.61 -2.62 2.31
N PHE A 238 12.88 -3.73 2.99
CA PHE A 238 11.89 -4.54 3.71
C PHE A 238 10.88 -5.31 2.84
N VAL A 239 11.01 -5.28 1.53
CA VAL A 239 10.17 -6.07 0.61
C VAL A 239 10.91 -7.35 0.22
N THR A 240 10.16 -8.40 -0.04
CA THR A 240 10.67 -9.68 -0.56
C THR A 240 11.60 -9.47 -1.76
N THR A 241 12.76 -10.14 -1.79
CA THR A 241 13.74 -9.99 -2.88
C THR A 241 13.17 -10.41 -4.23
N PRO A 242 13.66 -9.86 -5.36
CA PRO A 242 13.19 -10.24 -6.70
C PRO A 242 13.24 -11.75 -6.95
N GLN A 243 14.32 -12.42 -6.55
CA GLN A 243 14.50 -13.86 -6.70
C GLN A 243 13.47 -14.65 -5.87
N ARG A 244 13.16 -14.18 -4.66
CA ARG A 244 12.14 -14.81 -3.82
C ARG A 244 10.74 -14.60 -4.40
N ARG A 245 10.46 -13.42 -5.00
CA ARG A 245 9.21 -13.17 -5.72
C ARG A 245 9.07 -14.07 -6.94
N MET A 246 10.17 -14.30 -7.68
CA MET A 246 10.17 -15.22 -8.81
C MET A 246 9.86 -16.67 -8.39
N LYS A 247 10.40 -17.14 -7.24
CA LYS A 247 10.01 -18.42 -6.66
C LYS A 247 8.52 -18.47 -6.26
N THR A 248 7.95 -17.33 -5.88
CA THR A 248 6.49 -17.24 -5.64
C THR A 248 5.72 -17.42 -6.95
N VAL A 249 6.18 -16.81 -8.04
CA VAL A 249 5.60 -17.03 -9.38
C VAL A 249 5.61 -18.51 -9.74
N GLU A 250 6.76 -19.17 -9.60
CA GLU A 250 6.93 -20.59 -9.88
C GLU A 250 5.97 -21.47 -9.05
N ARG A 251 5.86 -21.21 -7.73
CA ARG A 251 4.97 -21.98 -6.85
C ARG A 251 3.50 -21.81 -7.19
N LEU A 252 3.07 -20.57 -7.46
CA LEU A 252 1.70 -20.30 -7.86
C LEU A 252 1.38 -20.93 -9.21
N ALA A 253 2.26 -20.80 -10.20
CA ALA A 253 2.09 -21.41 -11.51
C ALA A 253 2.08 -22.94 -11.44
N SER A 254 2.96 -23.55 -10.65
CA SER A 254 2.97 -25.01 -10.41
C SER A 254 1.70 -25.51 -9.69
N ALA A 255 1.04 -24.66 -8.92
CA ALA A 255 -0.26 -24.93 -8.32
C ALA A 255 -1.44 -24.72 -9.29
N GLY A 256 -1.19 -24.40 -10.57
CA GLY A 256 -2.21 -24.17 -11.59
C GLY A 256 -2.75 -22.74 -11.66
N ILE A 257 -2.36 -21.87 -10.73
CA ILE A 257 -2.86 -20.50 -10.65
C ILE A 257 -2.32 -19.65 -11.81
N ALA A 258 -3.20 -18.85 -12.45
CA ALA A 258 -2.80 -17.93 -13.49
C ALA A 258 -1.97 -16.77 -12.91
N VAL A 259 -0.68 -16.70 -13.26
CA VAL A 259 0.24 -15.68 -12.75
C VAL A 259 0.66 -14.71 -13.84
N THR A 260 0.65 -13.43 -13.50
CA THR A 260 1.20 -12.33 -14.30
C THR A 260 2.35 -11.69 -13.55
N VAL A 261 3.46 -11.36 -14.22
CA VAL A 261 4.55 -10.59 -13.63
C VAL A 261 4.41 -9.13 -14.01
N ASN A 262 4.31 -8.25 -13.01
CA ASN A 262 4.23 -6.81 -13.23
C ASN A 262 5.61 -6.18 -13.07
N ILE A 263 6.17 -5.62 -14.14
CA ILE A 263 7.32 -4.72 -14.09
C ILE A 263 6.79 -3.34 -13.70
N ALA A 264 6.53 -3.17 -12.41
CA ALA A 264 5.84 -2.02 -11.86
C ALA A 264 6.42 -1.60 -10.49
N PRO A 265 6.98 -0.39 -10.42
CA PRO A 265 7.13 0.60 -11.49
C PRO A 265 8.35 0.35 -12.38
N LEU A 266 8.21 0.62 -13.68
CA LEU A 266 9.38 0.79 -14.54
C LEU A 266 10.03 2.14 -14.23
N ILE A 267 11.31 2.12 -13.85
CA ILE A 267 12.12 3.33 -13.60
C ILE A 267 13.20 3.42 -14.69
N LEU A 268 13.00 4.33 -15.64
CA LEU A 268 13.92 4.53 -16.73
C LEU A 268 15.29 5.03 -16.22
N GLY A 269 16.32 4.30 -16.59
CA GLY A 269 17.69 4.56 -16.14
C GLY A 269 18.17 3.69 -14.98
N LEU A 270 17.28 2.89 -14.38
CA LEU A 270 17.63 1.88 -13.35
C LEU A 270 17.19 0.47 -13.76
N GLY A 271 15.90 0.24 -13.99
CA GLY A 271 15.34 -1.09 -14.26
C GLY A 271 15.07 -1.39 -15.73
N ASP A 272 15.18 -0.42 -16.61
CA ASP A 272 14.85 -0.55 -18.04
C ASP A 272 15.69 -1.62 -18.77
N ARG A 273 16.94 -1.79 -18.38
CA ARG A 273 17.84 -2.82 -18.97
C ARG A 273 17.54 -4.24 -18.48
N GLU A 274 16.87 -4.37 -17.35
CA GLU A 274 16.58 -5.66 -16.72
C GLU A 274 15.27 -6.28 -17.24
N VAL A 275 14.49 -5.54 -18.03
CA VAL A 275 13.19 -5.97 -18.55
C VAL A 275 13.25 -7.34 -19.25
N PRO A 276 14.17 -7.62 -20.20
CA PRO A 276 14.24 -8.93 -20.84
C PRO A 276 14.54 -10.06 -19.85
N SER A 277 15.50 -9.87 -18.95
CA SER A 277 15.87 -10.89 -17.95
C SER A 277 14.73 -11.22 -16.97
N ILE A 278 13.95 -10.21 -16.56
CA ILE A 278 12.78 -10.42 -15.73
C ILE A 278 11.73 -11.24 -16.48
N LEU A 279 11.48 -10.93 -17.77
CA LEU A 279 10.50 -11.63 -18.59
C LEU A 279 10.93 -13.08 -18.89
N GLU A 280 12.21 -13.32 -19.16
CA GLU A 280 12.77 -14.65 -19.36
C GLU A 280 12.62 -15.52 -18.10
N ALA A 281 12.97 -14.96 -16.95
CA ALA A 281 12.78 -15.65 -15.67
C ALA A 281 11.29 -15.88 -15.37
N ALA A 282 10.42 -14.93 -15.69
CA ALA A 282 8.97 -15.07 -15.50
C ALA A 282 8.38 -16.19 -16.35
N ALA A 283 8.75 -16.26 -17.64
CA ALA A 283 8.33 -17.32 -18.54
C ALA A 283 8.84 -18.70 -18.06
N ALA A 284 10.10 -18.78 -17.65
CA ALA A 284 10.69 -20.01 -17.10
C ALA A 284 10.01 -20.46 -15.80
N ALA A 285 9.54 -19.50 -14.98
CA ALA A 285 8.78 -19.77 -13.76
C ALA A 285 7.29 -20.11 -14.02
N GLY A 286 6.83 -20.15 -15.28
CA GLY A 286 5.47 -20.50 -15.64
C GLY A 286 4.45 -19.37 -15.62
N ALA A 287 4.89 -18.11 -15.61
CA ALA A 287 3.98 -16.97 -15.76
C ALA A 287 3.28 -17.03 -17.13
N ARG A 288 1.98 -16.71 -17.15
CA ARG A 288 1.19 -16.64 -18.41
C ARG A 288 1.22 -15.26 -19.04
N GLY A 289 1.47 -14.23 -18.24
CA GLY A 289 1.47 -12.86 -18.72
C GLY A 289 2.48 -11.97 -18.01
N ALA A 290 2.67 -10.80 -18.59
CA ALA A 290 3.46 -9.73 -18.00
C ALA A 290 2.82 -8.37 -18.28
N SER A 291 3.05 -7.38 -17.42
CA SER A 291 2.68 -6.00 -17.66
C SER A 291 3.80 -5.04 -17.33
N LEU A 292 3.80 -3.89 -17.98
CA LEU A 292 4.79 -2.83 -17.82
C LEU A 292 4.06 -1.55 -17.39
N ILE A 293 4.38 -1.04 -16.21
CA ILE A 293 3.73 0.18 -15.69
C ILE A 293 4.81 1.20 -15.34
N PRO A 294 4.85 2.35 -16.02
CA PRO A 294 5.84 3.38 -15.77
C PRO A 294 5.65 4.04 -14.40
N LEU A 295 6.77 4.54 -13.86
CA LEU A 295 6.83 5.24 -12.58
C LEU A 295 5.78 6.36 -12.48
N ARG A 296 5.10 6.42 -11.32
CA ARG A 296 4.09 7.42 -10.99
C ARG A 296 4.45 8.11 -9.68
N LEU A 297 4.49 9.44 -9.69
CA LEU A 297 4.95 10.26 -8.56
C LEU A 297 3.89 11.30 -8.15
N PRO A 298 2.67 10.89 -7.71
CA PRO A 298 1.64 11.82 -7.30
C PRO A 298 1.98 12.45 -5.93
N GLY A 299 1.67 13.76 -5.78
CA GLY A 299 1.76 14.46 -4.51
C GLY A 299 3.11 14.31 -3.82
N ALA A 300 3.10 14.01 -2.52
CA ALA A 300 4.29 13.84 -1.69
C ALA A 300 5.20 12.64 -2.10
N VAL A 301 4.70 11.72 -2.91
CA VAL A 301 5.51 10.60 -3.43
C VAL A 301 6.72 11.10 -4.20
N LYS A 302 6.57 12.21 -4.93
CA LYS A 302 7.64 12.84 -5.71
C LYS A 302 8.85 13.19 -4.83
N ASP A 303 8.60 13.80 -3.70
CA ASP A 303 9.67 14.29 -2.83
C ASP A 303 10.37 13.13 -2.12
N VAL A 304 9.61 12.18 -1.60
CA VAL A 304 10.13 10.94 -0.99
C VAL A 304 10.96 10.13 -1.99
N PHE A 305 10.48 9.98 -3.22
CA PHE A 305 11.21 9.26 -4.25
C PHE A 305 12.53 9.96 -4.61
N THR A 306 12.49 11.28 -4.81
CA THR A 306 13.67 12.07 -5.17
C THR A 306 14.74 11.99 -4.08
N GLU A 307 14.38 12.16 -2.81
CA GLU A 307 15.29 12.06 -1.68
C GLU A 307 15.98 10.68 -1.63
N ARG A 308 15.21 9.61 -1.74
CA ARG A 308 15.76 8.25 -1.68
C ARG A 308 16.57 7.85 -2.91
N LEU A 309 16.17 8.34 -4.08
CA LEU A 309 16.92 8.15 -5.30
C LEU A 309 18.31 8.80 -5.19
N GLN A 310 18.36 10.03 -4.67
CA GLN A 310 19.63 10.74 -4.42
C GLN A 310 20.49 10.03 -3.39
N ALA A 311 19.90 9.53 -2.31
CA ALA A 311 20.62 8.78 -1.28
C ALA A 311 21.14 7.42 -1.76
N GLY A 312 20.34 6.67 -2.50
CA GLY A 312 20.68 5.31 -2.94
C GLY A 312 21.49 5.24 -4.24
N PHE A 313 21.31 6.23 -5.13
CA PHE A 313 21.88 6.26 -6.50
C PHE A 313 22.35 7.66 -6.90
N PRO A 314 23.27 8.30 -6.15
CA PRO A 314 23.66 9.68 -6.39
C PRO A 314 24.14 9.94 -7.82
N LEU A 315 24.89 9.01 -8.42
CA LEU A 315 25.41 9.13 -9.80
C LEU A 315 24.34 8.94 -10.88
N ALA A 316 23.24 8.27 -10.58
CA ALA A 316 22.16 7.99 -11.53
C ALA A 316 20.94 8.90 -11.35
N ALA A 317 20.83 9.57 -10.22
CA ALA A 317 19.63 10.30 -9.80
C ALA A 317 19.20 11.35 -10.85
N GLU A 318 20.11 12.18 -11.31
CA GLU A 318 19.81 13.22 -12.30
C GLU A 318 19.31 12.64 -13.61
N LYS A 319 19.96 11.57 -14.10
CA LYS A 319 19.56 10.85 -15.32
C LYS A 319 18.16 10.25 -15.18
N VAL A 320 17.84 9.64 -14.04
CA VAL A 320 16.52 9.04 -13.78
C VAL A 320 15.44 10.11 -13.75
N LEU A 321 15.66 11.21 -13.04
CA LEU A 321 14.70 12.32 -12.97
C LEU A 321 14.48 12.97 -14.34
N ARG A 322 15.54 13.16 -15.14
CA ARG A 322 15.43 13.68 -16.49
C ARG A 322 14.60 12.73 -17.37
N ARG A 323 14.91 11.43 -17.41
CA ARG A 323 14.14 10.45 -18.18
C ARG A 323 12.68 10.34 -17.73
N THR A 324 12.43 10.50 -16.42
CA THR A 324 11.05 10.54 -15.90
C THR A 324 10.31 11.76 -16.42
N ARG A 325 10.95 12.93 -16.52
CA ARG A 325 10.33 14.14 -17.11
C ARG A 325 10.07 13.94 -18.61
N GLU A 326 11.05 13.41 -19.34
CA GLU A 326 10.90 13.11 -20.77
C GLU A 326 9.69 12.19 -21.02
N MET A 327 9.55 11.14 -20.22
CA MET A 327 8.43 10.19 -20.29
C MET A 327 7.06 10.83 -19.90
N ARG A 328 7.06 11.97 -19.25
CA ARG A 328 5.84 12.63 -18.70
C ARG A 328 5.62 14.04 -19.26
N GLY A 329 6.07 14.31 -20.50
CA GLY A 329 5.87 15.62 -21.14
C GLY A 329 6.51 16.78 -20.38
N GLY A 330 7.71 16.60 -19.85
CA GLY A 330 8.48 17.61 -19.11
C GLY A 330 8.19 17.67 -17.61
N LYS A 331 7.24 16.90 -17.09
CA LYS A 331 6.86 16.87 -15.66
C LYS A 331 7.33 15.56 -15.00
N LEU A 332 7.40 15.52 -13.67
CA LEU A 332 7.64 14.27 -12.94
C LEU A 332 6.39 13.40 -12.80
N TYR A 333 5.21 13.97 -12.99
CA TYR A 333 3.93 13.25 -12.90
C TYR A 333 2.87 13.90 -13.80
N ASP A 334 2.07 13.07 -14.46
CA ASP A 334 0.88 13.46 -15.19
C ASP A 334 -0.36 12.81 -14.54
N SER A 335 -1.31 13.62 -14.09
CA SER A 335 -2.52 13.16 -13.40
C SER A 335 -3.69 12.81 -14.34
N ARG A 336 -3.59 13.15 -15.63
CA ARG A 336 -4.66 12.93 -16.60
C ARG A 336 -5.03 11.45 -16.68
N PHE A 337 -6.32 11.18 -16.73
CA PHE A 337 -6.83 9.81 -16.90
C PHE A 337 -6.33 9.22 -18.25
N GLY A 338 -5.86 7.99 -18.23
CA GLY A 338 -5.20 7.37 -19.39
C GLY A 338 -3.69 7.62 -19.41
N ALA A 339 -3.25 8.86 -19.50
CA ALA A 339 -1.83 9.22 -19.56
C ALA A 339 -1.00 8.77 -18.33
N ARG A 340 -1.63 8.70 -17.16
CA ARG A 340 -0.95 8.26 -15.92
C ARG A 340 -0.45 6.81 -15.96
N MET A 341 -1.03 5.95 -16.81
CA MET A 341 -0.69 4.52 -16.91
C MET A 341 0.23 4.23 -18.09
N SER A 342 0.44 5.20 -18.99
CA SER A 342 1.32 5.12 -20.15
C SER A 342 2.50 6.08 -20.00
N GLY A 343 3.44 6.06 -20.93
CA GLY A 343 4.55 6.99 -21.02
C GLY A 343 4.69 7.50 -22.45
N GLU A 344 5.40 8.62 -22.58
CA GLU A 344 5.73 9.24 -23.87
C GLU A 344 7.27 9.25 -24.03
N GLY A 345 7.72 9.65 -25.19
CA GLY A 345 9.15 9.82 -25.49
C GLY A 345 9.84 8.57 -26.00
N GLU A 346 10.88 8.78 -26.75
CA GLU A 346 11.58 7.77 -27.54
C GLU A 346 12.18 6.62 -26.71
N ILE A 347 12.72 6.97 -25.54
CA ILE A 347 13.32 5.97 -24.64
C ILE A 347 12.24 5.06 -24.08
N PHE A 348 11.11 5.61 -23.61
CA PHE A 348 10.02 4.80 -23.10
C PHE A 348 9.44 3.88 -24.18
N GLN A 349 9.17 4.42 -25.37
CA GLN A 349 8.66 3.65 -26.51
C GLN A 349 9.63 2.53 -26.93
N THR A 350 10.94 2.76 -26.82
CA THR A 350 11.94 1.72 -27.11
C THR A 350 11.87 0.59 -26.08
N VAL A 351 11.76 0.91 -24.80
CA VAL A 351 11.61 -0.10 -23.74
C VAL A 351 10.28 -0.84 -23.86
N GLU A 352 9.21 -0.13 -24.20
CA GLU A 352 7.88 -0.71 -24.42
C GLU A 352 7.87 -1.67 -25.63
N ARG A 353 8.49 -1.29 -26.75
CA ARG A 353 8.67 -2.20 -27.89
C ARG A 353 9.48 -3.44 -27.51
N LEU A 354 10.59 -3.26 -26.79
CA LEU A 354 11.42 -4.37 -26.30
C LEU A 354 10.60 -5.31 -25.39
N PHE A 355 9.78 -4.74 -24.50
CA PHE A 355 8.87 -5.51 -23.65
C PHE A 355 7.91 -6.36 -24.49
N HIS A 356 7.20 -5.75 -25.44
CA HIS A 356 6.24 -6.46 -26.28
C HIS A 356 6.90 -7.53 -27.17
N GLN A 357 8.04 -7.24 -27.79
CA GLN A 357 8.79 -8.21 -28.59
C GLN A 357 9.26 -9.39 -27.73
N THR A 358 9.74 -9.12 -26.50
CA THR A 358 10.18 -10.18 -25.59
C THR A 358 9.00 -11.02 -25.11
N CYS A 359 7.88 -10.41 -24.75
CA CYS A 359 6.65 -11.14 -24.40
C CYS A 359 6.20 -12.05 -25.55
N HIS A 360 6.17 -11.53 -26.77
CA HIS A 360 5.79 -12.32 -27.95
C HIS A 360 6.74 -13.51 -28.17
N ARG A 361 8.04 -13.28 -28.10
CA ARG A 361 9.07 -14.35 -28.24
C ARG A 361 8.91 -15.45 -27.18
N LEU A 362 8.61 -15.06 -25.95
CA LEU A 362 8.47 -15.98 -24.82
C LEU A 362 7.06 -16.59 -24.67
N GLY A 363 6.12 -16.16 -25.49
CA GLY A 363 4.73 -16.63 -25.42
C GLY A 363 3.95 -16.11 -24.23
N LEU A 364 4.39 -15.03 -23.62
CA LEU A 364 3.63 -14.31 -22.61
C LEU A 364 2.49 -13.50 -23.27
N ASN A 365 1.41 -13.29 -22.55
CA ASN A 365 0.22 -12.53 -23.02
C ASN A 365 -0.47 -13.11 -24.26
N ARG A 366 -0.27 -14.39 -24.58
CA ARG A 366 -0.93 -15.02 -25.75
C ARG A 366 -2.46 -15.04 -25.65
N ASP A 367 -2.97 -15.10 -24.42
CA ASP A 367 -4.40 -15.20 -24.14
C ASP A 367 -5.08 -13.82 -23.93
N GLU A 368 -4.39 -12.70 -24.14
CA GLU A 368 -5.00 -11.36 -24.00
C GLU A 368 -6.17 -11.11 -24.96
N GLY A 369 -6.20 -11.79 -26.11
CA GLY A 369 -7.35 -11.79 -27.05
C GLY A 369 -8.49 -12.70 -26.62
N HIS A 370 -8.24 -13.63 -25.71
CA HIS A 370 -9.17 -14.57 -25.14
C HIS A 370 -9.17 -14.46 -23.61
N ARG A 371 -9.21 -13.24 -23.07
CA ARG A 371 -9.83 -13.10 -21.75
C ARG A 371 -11.21 -13.70 -21.92
N HIS A 372 -11.29 -15.02 -21.65
CA HIS A 372 -12.57 -15.66 -21.47
C HIS A 372 -13.26 -14.78 -20.45
N VAL A 373 -14.21 -13.97 -20.95
CA VAL A 373 -15.33 -13.54 -20.12
C VAL A 373 -15.94 -14.86 -19.71
N ARG A 374 -15.34 -15.50 -18.69
CA ARG A 374 -15.98 -16.65 -18.07
C ARG A 374 -17.38 -16.16 -17.80
N GLN A 375 -18.38 -16.93 -18.20
CA GLN A 375 -19.76 -16.64 -17.85
C GLN A 375 -19.78 -16.23 -16.39
N ASN A 376 -20.55 -15.22 -16.04
CA ASN A 376 -20.65 -14.73 -14.68
C ASN A 376 -20.83 -15.93 -13.73
N THR A 377 -19.77 -16.24 -12.96
CA THR A 377 -19.73 -17.39 -12.05
C THR A 377 -20.37 -17.08 -10.70
N PHE A 378 -20.63 -15.79 -10.44
CA PHE A 378 -21.17 -15.32 -9.17
C PHE A 378 -22.49 -16.01 -8.83
N ARG A 379 -22.59 -16.54 -7.62
CA ARG A 379 -23.78 -17.19 -7.06
C ARG A 379 -23.91 -16.78 -5.60
N ARG A 380 -25.10 -16.35 -5.20
CA ARG A 380 -25.43 -16.23 -3.78
C ARG A 380 -25.64 -17.63 -3.22
N PRO A 381 -25.02 -17.98 -2.08
CA PRO A 381 -25.29 -19.23 -1.42
C PRO A 381 -26.81 -19.34 -1.14
N THR A 382 -27.40 -20.47 -1.51
CA THR A 382 -28.76 -20.81 -1.04
C THR A 382 -28.64 -21.26 0.41
N ASP A 383 -29.53 -20.80 1.28
CA ASP A 383 -29.66 -21.35 2.62
C ASP A 383 -29.81 -22.88 2.52
N ALA A 384 -29.20 -23.62 3.46
CA ALA A 384 -29.18 -25.10 3.45
C ALA A 384 -30.58 -25.78 3.39
N GLY A 385 -31.67 -25.00 3.38
CA GLY A 385 -33.05 -25.40 3.23
C GLY A 385 -33.65 -25.22 1.83
N GLY A 386 -32.86 -24.78 0.82
CA GLY A 386 -33.35 -24.67 -0.56
C GLY A 386 -34.40 -23.56 -0.81
N GLN A 387 -34.69 -22.75 0.17
CA GLN A 387 -35.68 -21.69 0.05
C GLN A 387 -35.01 -20.41 -0.40
N LEU A 388 -35.26 -20.00 -1.65
CA LEU A 388 -34.92 -18.67 -2.15
C LEU A 388 -35.65 -17.64 -1.27
N ARG A 389 -34.90 -16.69 -0.67
CA ARG A 389 -35.52 -15.53 -0.06
C ARG A 389 -36.23 -14.73 -1.14
N LEU A 390 -37.55 -14.71 -1.07
CA LEU A 390 -38.43 -14.04 -2.04
C LEU A 390 -38.57 -12.53 -1.80
N PHE A 391 -37.80 -11.94 -0.84
CA PHE A 391 -37.89 -10.53 -0.49
C PHE A 391 -36.51 -9.86 -0.40
#